data_dc29846eb989bd18b11cbc86a8fc67b9
#
_entry.id   dc29846eb989bd18b11cbc86a8fc67b9
#
_cell.length_a   1.000
_cell.length_b   1.000
_cell.length_c   1.000
_cell.angle_alpha   90.00
_cell.angle_beta   90.00
_cell.angle_gamma   90.00
#
_symmetry.space_group_name_H-M   'P 1'
#
loop_
_entity.id
_entity.type
_entity.pdbx_description
1 polymer ?
#
loop_
_entity_poly.entity_id
_entity_poly.type
_entity_poly.pdbx_seq_one_letter_code
_entity_poly.pdbx_strand_id
1 'polypeptide(L)'
;MKIAVIGCGAIGASVLELLKGHAAVQVGWVLVPEVTDAVRATLALHAPQARAVPALAAEDRSDLIVECAGHAAIEEHVLPALRRGIPAVVASIGALSAPGMAEAVQAAAEAGGTQVQLLSGAIGGVDALAAARIGGLDEVVYTGRKPPLAWTGTPAEQRCDLASLKEAFCIFEGSAREAAQLYPKNANVAATLSLAGMGLDRTTVRLYADPGVDENVHHVAARGAFGSMELTMRGKPLAANPKTSALTVYSVVRAVLNQATAIAI
;
A
#
# COMPACT_ATOMS: atom_id res chain seq x y z
N MET A 1 -15.55 -13.54 10.23
CA MET A 1 -15.11 -12.12 10.32
C MET A 1 -15.86 -11.30 9.29
N LYS A 2 -16.48 -10.20 9.67
CA LYS A 2 -17.25 -9.32 8.78
C LYS A 2 -16.46 -8.05 8.50
N ILE A 3 -16.16 -7.76 7.23
CA ILE A 3 -15.27 -6.66 6.86
C ILE A 3 -15.97 -5.57 6.06
N ALA A 4 -15.38 -4.37 6.09
CA ALA A 4 -15.72 -3.27 5.21
C ALA A 4 -14.53 -2.94 4.28
N VAL A 5 -14.76 -2.92 2.98
CA VAL A 5 -13.75 -2.57 1.97
C VAL A 5 -13.97 -1.14 1.53
N ILE A 6 -12.95 -0.30 1.62
CA ILE A 6 -12.98 1.09 1.16
C ILE A 6 -12.43 1.13 -0.26
N GLY A 7 -13.27 1.57 -1.21
CA GLY A 7 -12.94 1.63 -2.64
C GLY A 7 -13.31 0.36 -3.40
N CYS A 8 -13.83 0.56 -4.61
CA CYS A 8 -14.17 -0.49 -5.58
C CYS A 8 -13.47 -0.25 -6.93
N GLY A 9 -12.27 0.37 -6.90
CA GLY A 9 -11.38 0.48 -8.05
C GLY A 9 -10.66 -0.84 -8.34
N ALA A 10 -9.62 -0.80 -9.18
CA ALA A 10 -8.92 -2.01 -9.62
C ALA A 10 -8.43 -2.90 -8.44
N ILE A 11 -7.87 -2.31 -7.38
CA ILE A 11 -7.42 -3.08 -6.19
C ILE A 11 -8.62 -3.64 -5.45
N GLY A 12 -9.60 -2.79 -5.09
CA GLY A 12 -10.75 -3.21 -4.32
C GLY A 12 -11.58 -4.30 -5.03
N ALA A 13 -11.85 -4.16 -6.32
CA ALA A 13 -12.55 -5.17 -7.12
C ALA A 13 -11.80 -6.51 -7.13
N SER A 14 -10.47 -6.50 -7.32
CA SER A 14 -9.67 -7.73 -7.28
C SER A 14 -9.60 -8.35 -5.88
N VAL A 15 -9.62 -7.54 -4.82
CA VAL A 15 -9.72 -8.03 -3.43
C VAL A 15 -11.06 -8.72 -3.20
N LEU A 16 -12.18 -8.11 -3.67
CA LEU A 16 -13.51 -8.71 -3.58
C LEU A 16 -13.58 -10.05 -4.34
N GLU A 17 -12.99 -10.09 -5.55
CA GLU A 17 -12.89 -11.31 -6.36
C GLU A 17 -12.16 -12.43 -5.62
N LEU A 18 -10.97 -12.14 -5.07
CA LEU A 18 -10.14 -13.14 -4.38
C LEU A 18 -10.70 -13.57 -3.04
N LEU A 19 -11.48 -12.73 -2.36
CA LEU A 19 -12.15 -13.08 -1.11
C LEU A 19 -13.46 -13.83 -1.33
N LYS A 20 -13.98 -13.87 -2.57
CA LYS A 20 -15.22 -14.56 -2.89
C LYS A 20 -15.16 -16.03 -2.49
N GLY A 21 -16.13 -16.48 -1.70
CA GLY A 21 -16.24 -17.89 -1.29
C GLY A 21 -15.36 -18.30 -0.11
N HIS A 22 -14.57 -17.41 0.47
CA HIS A 22 -13.85 -17.69 1.70
C HIS A 22 -14.81 -17.73 2.90
N ALA A 23 -15.04 -18.92 3.47
CA ALA A 23 -16.01 -19.13 4.55
C ALA A 23 -15.72 -18.31 5.83
N ALA A 24 -14.43 -17.97 6.07
CA ALA A 24 -14.01 -17.22 7.25
C ALA A 24 -14.23 -15.69 7.12
N VAL A 25 -14.51 -15.18 5.91
CA VAL A 25 -14.58 -13.73 5.62
C VAL A 25 -15.91 -13.42 4.92
N GLN A 26 -16.64 -12.44 5.44
CA GLN A 26 -17.83 -11.89 4.84
C GLN A 26 -17.61 -10.39 4.55
N VAL A 27 -17.71 -9.98 3.31
CA VAL A 27 -17.77 -8.56 2.96
C VAL A 27 -19.17 -8.04 3.28
N GLY A 28 -19.27 -7.19 4.30
CA GLY A 28 -20.54 -6.59 4.72
C GLY A 28 -20.81 -5.24 4.05
N TRP A 29 -19.75 -4.48 3.82
CA TRP A 29 -19.84 -3.14 3.25
C TRP A 29 -18.75 -2.90 2.23
N VAL A 30 -19.08 -2.10 1.21
CA VAL A 30 -18.11 -1.50 0.28
C VAL A 30 -18.34 0.01 0.28
N LEU A 31 -17.34 0.75 0.73
CA LEU A 31 -17.42 2.20 0.86
C LEU A 31 -17.00 2.83 -0.46
N VAL A 32 -17.91 3.54 -1.08
CA VAL A 32 -17.71 4.28 -2.33
C VAL A 32 -18.48 5.59 -2.29
N PRO A 33 -17.91 6.68 -2.82
CA PRO A 33 -18.61 7.97 -2.83
C PRO A 33 -19.91 7.94 -3.67
N GLU A 34 -19.93 7.09 -4.72
CA GLU A 34 -21.06 6.92 -5.61
C GLU A 34 -21.22 5.47 -6.03
N VAL A 35 -22.47 4.98 -6.08
CA VAL A 35 -22.79 3.63 -6.53
C VAL A 35 -23.07 3.63 -8.02
N THR A 36 -22.00 3.53 -8.82
CA THR A 36 -22.06 3.44 -10.27
C THR A 36 -22.51 2.05 -10.76
N ASP A 37 -22.86 1.92 -12.04
CA ASP A 37 -23.20 0.62 -12.63
C ASP A 37 -22.02 -0.37 -12.57
N ALA A 38 -20.78 0.12 -12.71
CA ALA A 38 -19.58 -0.70 -12.55
C ALA A 38 -19.44 -1.24 -11.12
N VAL A 39 -19.72 -0.42 -10.11
CA VAL A 39 -19.75 -0.87 -8.70
C VAL A 39 -20.83 -1.92 -8.48
N ARG A 40 -22.07 -1.67 -8.99
CA ARG A 40 -23.17 -2.64 -8.90
C ARG A 40 -22.81 -3.98 -9.52
N ALA A 41 -22.23 -3.96 -10.73
CA ALA A 41 -21.82 -5.18 -11.43
C ALA A 41 -20.72 -5.95 -10.65
N THR A 42 -19.72 -5.24 -10.12
CA THR A 42 -18.65 -5.84 -9.31
C THR A 42 -19.21 -6.49 -8.06
N LEU A 43 -20.10 -5.81 -7.33
CA LEU A 43 -20.72 -6.38 -6.13
C LEU A 43 -21.60 -7.58 -6.44
N ALA A 44 -22.42 -7.52 -7.47
CA ALA A 44 -23.27 -8.66 -7.88
C ALA A 44 -22.44 -9.91 -8.19
N LEU A 45 -21.24 -9.71 -8.76
CA LEU A 45 -20.36 -10.81 -9.17
C LEU A 45 -19.53 -11.37 -8.00
N HIS A 46 -18.98 -10.50 -7.14
CA HIS A 46 -17.97 -10.89 -6.15
C HIS A 46 -18.40 -10.77 -4.68
N ALA A 47 -19.37 -9.90 -4.37
CA ALA A 47 -19.84 -9.67 -3.00
C ALA A 47 -21.35 -9.34 -2.97
N PRO A 48 -22.24 -10.23 -3.43
CA PRO A 48 -23.67 -9.94 -3.65
C PRO A 48 -24.44 -9.57 -2.36
N GLN A 49 -23.89 -9.89 -1.19
CA GLN A 49 -24.50 -9.54 0.10
C GLN A 49 -23.95 -8.25 0.71
N ALA A 50 -22.92 -7.65 0.09
CA ALA A 50 -22.32 -6.42 0.57
C ALA A 50 -23.21 -5.21 0.26
N ARG A 51 -23.29 -4.27 1.20
CA ARG A 51 -23.97 -2.98 1.00
C ARG A 51 -22.97 -1.96 0.49
N ALA A 52 -23.27 -1.30 -0.62
CA ALA A 52 -22.51 -0.13 -1.06
C ALA A 52 -23.03 1.10 -0.31
N VAL A 53 -22.12 1.78 0.39
CA VAL A 53 -22.42 2.95 1.24
C VAL A 53 -21.34 4.01 1.09
N PRO A 54 -21.66 5.31 1.30
CA PRO A 54 -20.62 6.34 1.27
C PRO A 54 -19.69 6.30 2.51
N ALA A 55 -20.20 5.87 3.64
CA ALA A 55 -19.45 5.73 4.90
C ALA A 55 -20.12 4.67 5.80
N LEU A 56 -19.38 4.15 6.77
CA LEU A 56 -19.96 3.29 7.81
C LEU A 56 -20.81 4.12 8.79
N ALA A 57 -22.06 3.73 8.95
CA ALA A 57 -22.92 4.31 9.97
C ALA A 57 -22.44 3.97 11.40
N ALA A 58 -22.92 4.69 12.39
CA ALA A 58 -22.48 4.49 13.79
C ALA A 58 -22.87 3.09 14.32
N GLU A 59 -24.00 2.55 13.85
CA GLU A 59 -24.50 1.22 14.18
C GLU A 59 -23.84 0.08 13.42
N ASP A 60 -23.19 0.36 12.29
CA ASP A 60 -22.50 -0.67 11.49
C ASP A 60 -21.33 -1.26 12.30
N ARG A 61 -21.32 -2.58 12.43
CA ARG A 61 -20.27 -3.34 13.15
C ARG A 61 -19.43 -4.10 12.13
N SER A 62 -18.27 -3.55 11.81
CA SER A 62 -17.24 -4.21 11.03
C SER A 62 -16.13 -4.69 11.95
N ASP A 63 -15.64 -5.91 11.74
CA ASP A 63 -14.51 -6.46 12.49
C ASP A 63 -13.18 -5.91 11.96
N LEU A 64 -13.14 -5.45 10.70
CA LEU A 64 -11.95 -4.94 10.04
C LEU A 64 -12.33 -3.99 8.90
N ILE A 65 -11.58 -2.89 8.78
CA ILE A 65 -11.60 -2.04 7.59
C ILE A 65 -10.42 -2.39 6.69
N VAL A 66 -10.69 -2.49 5.37
CA VAL A 66 -9.69 -2.76 4.34
C VAL A 66 -9.65 -1.58 3.37
N GLU A 67 -8.59 -0.77 3.45
CA GLU A 67 -8.46 0.42 2.61
C GLU A 67 -7.76 0.06 1.27
N CYS A 68 -8.47 0.35 0.16
CA CYS A 68 -8.04 0.13 -1.22
C CYS A 68 -8.41 1.30 -2.15
N ALA A 69 -8.71 2.50 -1.62
CA ALA A 69 -9.26 3.62 -2.38
C ALA A 69 -8.22 4.67 -2.76
N GLY A 70 -7.24 4.94 -1.87
CA GLY A 70 -6.23 5.97 -2.07
C GLY A 70 -6.04 6.87 -0.86
N HIS A 71 -5.14 7.84 -0.99
CA HIS A 71 -4.64 8.63 0.14
C HIS A 71 -5.74 9.36 0.92
N ALA A 72 -6.73 9.96 0.24
CA ALA A 72 -7.83 10.68 0.90
C ALA A 72 -8.67 9.79 1.83
N ALA A 73 -8.79 8.50 1.51
CA ALA A 73 -9.58 7.57 2.31
C ALA A 73 -9.01 7.33 3.72
N ILE A 74 -7.73 7.63 3.94
CA ILE A 74 -7.12 7.51 5.28
C ILE A 74 -7.81 8.48 6.24
N GLU A 75 -7.89 9.75 5.87
CA GLU A 75 -8.50 10.77 6.71
C GLU A 75 -10.03 10.60 6.81
N GLU A 76 -10.67 10.30 5.68
CA GLU A 76 -12.12 10.24 5.56
C GLU A 76 -12.74 9.00 6.25
N HIS A 77 -12.08 7.85 6.16
CA HIS A 77 -12.67 6.58 6.60
C HIS A 77 -11.83 5.84 7.63
N VAL A 78 -10.49 5.80 7.46
CA VAL A 78 -9.62 4.99 8.33
C VAL A 78 -9.51 5.63 9.72
N LEU A 79 -9.22 6.93 9.82
CA LEU A 79 -9.12 7.61 11.12
C LEU A 79 -10.42 7.50 11.95
N PRO A 80 -11.62 7.75 11.39
CA PRO A 80 -12.88 7.56 12.12
C PRO A 80 -13.10 6.12 12.60
N ALA A 81 -12.74 5.13 11.78
CA ALA A 81 -12.90 3.73 12.14
C ALA A 81 -11.96 3.33 13.28
N LEU A 82 -10.68 3.72 13.20
CA LEU A 82 -9.71 3.48 14.27
C LEU A 82 -10.17 4.06 15.61
N ARG A 83 -10.68 5.31 15.63
CA ARG A 83 -11.25 5.94 16.85
C ARG A 83 -12.45 5.19 17.42
N ARG A 84 -13.17 4.42 16.59
CA ARG A 84 -14.28 3.55 17.01
C ARG A 84 -13.82 2.17 17.49
N GLY A 85 -12.51 1.90 17.55
CA GLY A 85 -11.96 0.61 17.91
C GLY A 85 -11.99 -0.43 16.78
N ILE A 86 -12.24 -0.02 15.53
CA ILE A 86 -12.25 -0.94 14.39
C ILE A 86 -10.82 -0.98 13.80
N PRO A 87 -10.15 -2.14 13.78
CA PRO A 87 -8.83 -2.27 13.18
C PRO A 87 -8.86 -2.00 11.68
N ALA A 88 -7.73 -1.60 11.13
CA ALA A 88 -7.61 -1.29 9.72
C ALA A 88 -6.42 -1.97 9.06
N VAL A 89 -6.59 -2.39 7.81
CA VAL A 89 -5.53 -2.79 6.88
C VAL A 89 -5.43 -1.73 5.80
N VAL A 90 -4.26 -1.18 5.56
CA VAL A 90 -4.04 -0.02 4.69
C VAL A 90 -3.10 -0.35 3.55
N ALA A 91 -3.56 -0.14 2.30
CA ALA A 91 -2.74 -0.27 1.09
C ALA A 91 -2.13 1.08 0.64
N SER A 92 -2.75 2.19 0.95
CA SER A 92 -2.34 3.54 0.53
C SER A 92 -1.31 4.16 1.48
N ILE A 93 -0.23 3.43 1.77
CA ILE A 93 0.77 3.79 2.79
C ILE A 93 1.49 5.09 2.46
N GLY A 94 1.61 5.44 1.18
CA GLY A 94 2.16 6.74 0.76
C GLY A 94 1.48 7.95 1.39
N ALA A 95 0.22 7.83 1.80
CA ALA A 95 -0.50 8.87 2.52
C ALA A 95 0.19 9.26 3.85
N LEU A 96 0.81 8.29 4.52
CA LEU A 96 1.48 8.50 5.81
C LEU A 96 2.78 9.33 5.68
N SER A 97 3.22 9.61 4.45
CA SER A 97 4.33 10.53 4.20
C SER A 97 3.95 12.00 4.33
N ALA A 98 2.65 12.32 4.33
CA ALA A 98 2.18 13.68 4.59
C ALA A 98 2.49 14.08 6.05
N PRO A 99 2.89 15.34 6.29
CA PRO A 99 3.19 15.82 7.63
C PRO A 99 2.04 15.57 8.61
N GLY A 100 2.31 14.93 9.75
CA GLY A 100 1.35 14.66 10.80
C GLY A 100 0.39 13.48 10.55
N MET A 101 0.39 12.89 9.35
CA MET A 101 -0.57 11.80 9.05
C MET A 101 -0.23 10.49 9.76
N ALA A 102 1.04 10.12 9.84
CA ALA A 102 1.46 8.91 10.57
C ALA A 102 1.10 9.03 12.05
N GLU A 103 1.36 10.20 12.65
CA GLU A 103 1.02 10.53 14.04
C GLU A 103 -0.50 10.53 14.26
N ALA A 104 -1.28 11.06 13.31
CA ALA A 104 -2.74 11.07 13.38
C ALA A 104 -3.32 9.64 13.34
N VAL A 105 -2.77 8.77 12.48
CA VAL A 105 -3.16 7.35 12.40
C VAL A 105 -2.82 6.64 13.72
N GLN A 106 -1.62 6.84 14.25
CA GLN A 106 -1.21 6.27 15.53
C GLN A 106 -2.13 6.73 16.66
N ALA A 107 -2.35 8.04 16.81
CA ALA A 107 -3.22 8.60 17.84
C ALA A 107 -4.67 8.09 17.74
N ALA A 108 -5.19 7.92 16.52
CA ALA A 108 -6.53 7.38 16.29
C ALA A 108 -6.63 5.91 16.72
N ALA A 109 -5.62 5.10 16.42
CA ALA A 109 -5.55 3.69 16.82
C ALA A 109 -5.43 3.55 18.35
N GLU A 110 -4.57 4.34 18.98
CA GLU A 110 -4.40 4.39 20.45
C GLU A 110 -5.71 4.80 21.14
N ALA A 111 -6.37 5.85 20.67
CA ALA A 111 -7.64 6.33 21.23
C ALA A 111 -8.76 5.28 21.13
N GLY A 112 -8.77 4.48 20.08
CA GLY A 112 -9.74 3.40 19.89
C GLY A 112 -9.34 2.06 20.53
N GLY A 113 -8.13 1.95 21.11
CA GLY A 113 -7.60 0.69 21.65
C GLY A 113 -7.48 -0.39 20.57
N THR A 114 -7.09 -0.02 19.36
CA THR A 114 -7.01 -0.89 18.19
C THR A 114 -5.70 -0.74 17.42
N GLN A 115 -5.56 -1.40 16.28
CA GLN A 115 -4.35 -1.37 15.47
C GLN A 115 -4.64 -1.06 14.00
N VAL A 116 -3.65 -0.43 13.35
CA VAL A 116 -3.57 -0.34 11.91
C VAL A 116 -2.42 -1.20 11.41
N GLN A 117 -2.70 -2.05 10.44
CA GLN A 117 -1.69 -2.85 9.74
C GLN A 117 -1.34 -2.20 8.40
N LEU A 118 -0.10 -1.78 8.26
CA LEU A 118 0.45 -1.31 7.01
C LEU A 118 0.92 -2.50 6.18
N LEU A 119 0.49 -2.56 4.91
CA LEU A 119 0.76 -3.70 4.04
C LEU A 119 2.17 -3.66 3.45
N SER A 120 2.72 -4.82 3.11
CA SER A 120 3.94 -4.90 2.30
C SER A 120 3.73 -4.37 0.88
N GLY A 121 2.51 -4.46 0.35
CA GLY A 121 2.20 -3.98 -1.00
C GLY A 121 2.99 -4.74 -2.07
N ALA A 122 3.79 -4.01 -2.84
CA ALA A 122 4.56 -4.54 -3.96
C ALA A 122 5.97 -5.05 -3.57
N ILE A 123 6.34 -4.98 -2.28
CA ILE A 123 7.69 -5.38 -1.80
C ILE A 123 7.60 -6.48 -0.74
N GLY A 124 8.60 -7.35 -0.66
CA GLY A 124 8.78 -8.31 0.43
C GLY A 124 9.79 -7.85 1.47
N GLY A 125 10.06 -8.70 2.48
CA GLY A 125 11.08 -8.45 3.50
C GLY A 125 10.74 -7.33 4.50
N VAL A 126 9.50 -6.85 4.49
CA VAL A 126 9.04 -5.77 5.39
C VAL A 126 9.04 -6.23 6.84
N ASP A 127 8.64 -7.46 7.08
CA ASP A 127 8.68 -8.12 8.40
C ASP A 127 10.11 -8.30 8.91
N ALA A 128 11.03 -8.74 8.05
CA ALA A 128 12.45 -8.87 8.38
C ALA A 128 13.07 -7.50 8.72
N LEU A 129 12.72 -6.45 7.93
CA LEU A 129 13.20 -5.09 8.19
C LEU A 129 12.64 -4.53 9.49
N ALA A 130 11.36 -4.76 9.77
CA ALA A 130 10.72 -4.34 11.02
C ALA A 130 11.32 -5.05 12.24
N ALA A 131 11.66 -6.34 12.13
CA ALA A 131 12.37 -7.08 13.17
C ALA A 131 13.80 -6.56 13.35
N ALA A 132 14.53 -6.33 12.26
CA ALA A 132 15.90 -5.81 12.29
C ALA A 132 15.99 -4.41 12.95
N ARG A 133 14.96 -3.58 12.76
CA ARG A 133 14.86 -2.27 13.42
C ARG A 133 14.97 -2.33 14.94
N ILE A 134 14.48 -3.41 15.57
CA ILE A 134 14.51 -3.58 17.04
C ILE A 134 15.95 -3.62 17.53
N GLY A 135 16.84 -4.28 16.79
CA GLY A 135 18.27 -4.35 17.13
C GLY A 135 19.09 -3.12 16.71
N GLY A 136 18.50 -2.24 15.91
CA GLY A 136 19.15 -1.06 15.34
C GLY A 136 19.59 -1.27 13.89
N LEU A 137 19.27 -0.26 13.07
CA LEU A 137 19.63 -0.17 11.65
C LEU A 137 20.62 0.96 11.44
N ASP A 138 21.69 0.70 10.69
CA ASP A 138 22.68 1.67 10.26
C ASP A 138 22.29 2.33 8.94
N GLU A 139 21.72 1.53 8.02
CA GLU A 139 21.37 1.97 6.68
C GLU A 139 20.16 1.20 6.12
N VAL A 140 19.31 1.93 5.41
CA VAL A 140 18.25 1.37 4.57
C VAL A 140 18.23 2.15 3.26
N VAL A 141 18.44 1.45 2.14
CA VAL A 141 18.41 1.99 0.78
C VAL A 141 17.34 1.27 -0.03
N TYR A 142 16.42 2.02 -0.57
CA TYR A 142 15.45 1.53 -1.54
C TYR A 142 15.79 2.03 -2.93
N THR A 143 15.85 1.14 -3.91
CA THR A 143 16.03 1.46 -5.32
C THR A 143 14.81 0.98 -6.12
N GLY A 144 14.10 1.90 -6.73
CA GLY A 144 12.99 1.62 -7.65
C GLY A 144 13.41 1.83 -9.10
N ARG A 145 13.16 0.84 -9.97
CA ARG A 145 13.39 0.94 -11.41
C ARG A 145 12.11 0.66 -12.17
N LYS A 146 11.85 1.45 -13.21
CA LYS A 146 10.71 1.28 -14.11
C LYS A 146 11.12 1.63 -15.54
N PRO A 147 10.40 1.12 -16.55
CA PRO A 147 10.55 1.58 -17.93
C PRO A 147 10.44 3.11 -18.01
N PRO A 148 11.20 3.78 -18.88
CA PRO A 148 11.24 5.25 -18.95
C PRO A 148 9.84 5.88 -19.08
N LEU A 149 8.99 5.37 -19.96
CA LEU A 149 7.65 5.91 -20.19
C LEU A 149 6.69 5.76 -19.00
N ALA A 150 7.00 4.91 -18.02
CA ALA A 150 6.23 4.81 -16.77
C ALA A 150 6.40 6.04 -15.86
N TRP A 151 7.37 6.90 -16.14
CA TRP A 151 7.64 8.16 -15.45
C TRP A 151 7.04 9.39 -16.13
N THR A 152 6.28 9.21 -17.22
CA THR A 152 5.59 10.32 -17.92
C THR A 152 4.62 11.03 -16.98
N GLY A 153 4.60 12.36 -17.04
CA GLY A 153 3.80 13.22 -16.18
C GLY A 153 4.37 13.36 -14.76
N THR A 154 5.66 13.12 -14.58
CA THR A 154 6.37 13.32 -13.31
C THR A 154 7.56 14.27 -13.49
N PRO A 155 8.19 14.76 -12.40
CA PRO A 155 9.40 15.59 -12.50
C PRO A 155 10.58 14.94 -13.27
N ALA A 156 10.52 13.64 -13.54
CA ALA A 156 11.53 12.93 -14.33
C ALA A 156 11.69 13.53 -15.75
N GLU A 157 10.62 14.04 -16.36
CA GLU A 157 10.65 14.67 -17.70
C GLU A 157 11.51 15.94 -17.74
N GLN A 158 11.73 16.57 -16.60
CA GLN A 158 12.63 17.73 -16.46
C GLN A 158 14.09 17.33 -16.26
N ARG A 159 14.35 16.05 -15.96
CA ARG A 159 15.69 15.52 -15.66
C ARG A 159 16.34 14.85 -16.86
N CYS A 160 15.54 14.24 -17.73
CA CYS A 160 16.02 13.53 -18.92
C CYS A 160 14.92 13.40 -19.97
N ASP A 161 15.32 13.18 -21.22
CA ASP A 161 14.39 12.77 -22.27
C ASP A 161 14.09 11.27 -22.15
N LEU A 162 12.93 10.98 -21.53
CA LEU A 162 12.50 9.61 -21.25
C LEU A 162 12.39 8.73 -22.51
N ALA A 163 12.07 9.31 -23.67
CA ALA A 163 11.86 8.56 -24.90
C ALA A 163 13.19 8.13 -25.57
N SER A 164 14.26 8.87 -25.33
CA SER A 164 15.57 8.64 -25.97
C SER A 164 16.58 7.89 -25.11
N LEU A 165 16.24 7.56 -23.87
CA LEU A 165 17.16 6.88 -22.93
C LEU A 165 17.64 5.53 -23.51
N LYS A 166 18.96 5.33 -23.49
CA LYS A 166 19.64 4.08 -23.90
C LYS A 166 20.14 3.28 -22.68
N GLU A 167 20.34 3.96 -21.55
CA GLU A 167 20.85 3.40 -20.31
C GLU A 167 20.01 3.86 -19.13
N ALA A 168 20.12 3.16 -18.00
CA ALA A 168 19.42 3.52 -16.76
C ALA A 168 19.87 4.91 -16.28
N PHE A 169 18.93 5.81 -16.07
CA PHE A 169 19.17 7.16 -15.58
C PHE A 169 18.55 7.35 -14.19
N CYS A 170 19.33 7.84 -13.22
CA CYS A 170 18.85 8.17 -11.88
C CYS A 170 18.08 9.48 -11.94
N ILE A 171 16.74 9.37 -11.87
CA ILE A 171 15.82 10.53 -11.91
C ILE A 171 15.66 11.19 -10.54
N PHE A 172 15.96 10.46 -9.46
CA PHE A 172 15.85 10.96 -8.08
C PHE A 172 16.79 10.19 -7.14
N GLU A 173 17.46 10.92 -6.26
CA GLU A 173 18.13 10.38 -5.07
C GLU A 173 17.90 11.35 -3.91
N GLY A 174 17.45 10.84 -2.76
CA GLY A 174 17.13 11.62 -1.57
C GLY A 174 16.44 10.79 -0.51
N SER A 175 15.78 11.44 0.44
CA SER A 175 15.00 10.77 1.47
C SER A 175 13.68 10.22 0.93
N ALA A 176 13.10 9.26 1.66
CA ALA A 176 11.79 8.73 1.31
C ALA A 176 10.69 9.79 1.43
N ARG A 177 10.83 10.76 2.32
CA ARG A 177 9.90 11.91 2.43
C ARG A 177 9.91 12.76 1.16
N GLU A 178 11.10 13.13 0.68
CA GLU A 178 11.25 13.90 -0.57
C GLU A 178 10.73 13.10 -1.78
N ALA A 179 11.04 11.79 -1.84
CA ALA A 179 10.51 10.92 -2.88
C ALA A 179 8.99 10.91 -2.90
N ALA A 180 8.33 10.86 -1.73
CA ALA A 180 6.88 10.86 -1.62
C ALA A 180 6.26 12.19 -2.07
N GLN A 181 6.92 13.31 -1.83
CA GLN A 181 6.47 14.63 -2.26
C GLN A 181 6.57 14.81 -3.78
N LEU A 182 7.71 14.40 -4.36
CA LEU A 182 7.99 14.59 -5.78
C LEU A 182 7.35 13.53 -6.67
N TYR A 183 7.21 12.31 -6.16
CA TYR A 183 6.68 11.15 -6.89
C TYR A 183 5.56 10.43 -6.14
N PRO A 184 4.45 11.10 -5.78
CA PRO A 184 3.43 10.56 -4.87
C PRO A 184 2.79 9.25 -5.38
N LYS A 185 2.67 9.08 -6.70
CA LYS A 185 2.16 7.84 -7.31
C LYS A 185 3.11 6.64 -7.18
N ASN A 186 4.36 6.88 -6.74
CA ASN A 186 5.41 5.85 -6.58
C ASN A 186 5.85 5.72 -5.11
N ALA A 187 5.18 6.42 -4.20
CA ALA A 187 5.62 6.56 -2.81
C ALA A 187 5.32 5.36 -1.92
N ASN A 188 4.34 4.52 -2.25
CA ASN A 188 3.87 3.46 -1.34
C ASN A 188 5.01 2.52 -0.88
N VAL A 189 5.86 2.03 -1.80
CA VAL A 189 6.95 1.11 -1.44
C VAL A 189 8.01 1.82 -0.58
N ALA A 190 8.40 3.05 -0.96
CA ALA A 190 9.36 3.85 -0.19
C ALA A 190 8.83 4.13 1.22
N ALA A 191 7.56 4.53 1.35
CA ALA A 191 6.91 4.77 2.63
C ALA A 191 6.83 3.50 3.48
N THR A 192 6.44 2.36 2.90
CA THR A 192 6.38 1.07 3.60
C THR A 192 7.73 0.70 4.19
N LEU A 193 8.80 0.71 3.38
CA LEU A 193 10.14 0.38 3.83
C LEU A 193 10.66 1.37 4.88
N SER A 194 10.35 2.65 4.72
CA SER A 194 10.76 3.68 5.68
C SER A 194 10.09 3.50 7.03
N LEU A 195 8.79 3.27 7.06
CA LEU A 195 8.03 3.08 8.30
C LEU A 195 8.39 1.77 9.00
N ALA A 196 8.71 0.71 8.24
CA ALA A 196 9.25 -0.53 8.79
C ALA A 196 10.70 -0.39 9.29
N GLY A 197 11.49 0.49 8.67
CA GLY A 197 12.92 0.66 8.92
C GLY A 197 13.28 1.90 9.72
N MET A 198 14.01 2.83 9.10
CA MET A 198 14.64 3.99 9.74
C MET A 198 13.79 5.26 9.73
N GLY A 199 12.56 5.22 9.26
CA GLY A 199 11.69 6.38 9.09
C GLY A 199 11.93 7.11 7.76
N LEU A 200 11.00 8.04 7.46
CA LEU A 200 10.95 8.71 6.15
C LEU A 200 12.16 9.59 5.83
N ASP A 201 12.79 10.16 6.85
CA ASP A 201 13.89 11.11 6.67
C ASP A 201 15.27 10.44 6.59
N ARG A 202 15.39 9.21 7.13
CA ARG A 202 16.65 8.47 7.19
C ARG A 202 16.75 7.32 6.19
N THR A 203 15.67 6.99 5.49
CA THR A 203 15.68 5.98 4.44
C THR A 203 16.07 6.63 3.12
N THR A 204 17.14 6.16 2.51
CA THR A 204 17.58 6.61 1.18
C THR A 204 16.74 5.98 0.09
N VAL A 205 16.29 6.78 -0.86
CA VAL A 205 15.52 6.34 -2.03
C VAL A 205 16.24 6.75 -3.30
N ARG A 206 16.40 5.79 -4.22
CA ARG A 206 16.90 6.00 -5.58
C ARG A 206 15.86 5.55 -6.59
N LEU A 207 15.47 6.43 -7.50
CA LEU A 207 14.53 6.10 -8.56
C LEU A 207 15.21 6.19 -9.92
N TYR A 208 14.98 5.18 -10.76
CA TYR A 208 15.59 5.08 -12.07
C TYR A 208 14.56 4.94 -13.18
N ALA A 209 14.70 5.74 -14.23
CA ALA A 209 14.16 5.44 -15.54
C ALA A 209 15.14 4.49 -16.24
N ASP A 210 14.70 3.25 -16.49
CA ASP A 210 15.60 2.18 -16.94
C ASP A 210 15.02 1.48 -18.18
N PRO A 211 15.60 1.70 -19.39
CA PRO A 211 15.17 1.01 -20.61
C PRO A 211 15.49 -0.48 -20.62
N GLY A 212 16.32 -0.97 -19.69
CA GLY A 212 16.67 -2.39 -19.55
C GLY A 212 15.64 -3.20 -18.77
N VAL A 213 14.52 -2.58 -18.31
CA VAL A 213 13.44 -3.28 -17.61
C VAL A 213 12.11 -3.04 -18.32
N ASP A 214 11.26 -4.05 -18.32
CA ASP A 214 9.89 -4.02 -18.85
C ASP A 214 8.81 -4.06 -17.76
N GLU A 215 9.25 -4.17 -16.50
CA GLU A 215 8.40 -4.28 -15.31
C GLU A 215 8.92 -3.38 -14.17
N ASN A 216 8.15 -3.28 -13.10
CA ASN A 216 8.61 -2.60 -11.89
C ASN A 216 9.63 -3.48 -11.15
N VAL A 217 10.83 -2.95 -10.94
CA VAL A 217 11.87 -3.60 -10.14
C VAL A 217 12.07 -2.81 -8.86
N HIS A 218 11.93 -3.50 -7.73
CA HIS A 218 12.13 -2.98 -6.39
C HIS A 218 13.31 -3.68 -5.76
N HIS A 219 14.32 -2.92 -5.34
CA HIS A 219 15.47 -3.45 -4.60
C HIS A 219 15.57 -2.73 -3.27
N VAL A 220 15.75 -3.48 -2.20
CA VAL A 220 16.03 -2.96 -0.86
C VAL A 220 17.32 -3.58 -0.34
N ALA A 221 18.21 -2.74 0.16
CA ALA A 221 19.37 -3.13 0.92
C ALA A 221 19.29 -2.51 2.31
N ALA A 222 19.55 -3.31 3.35
CA ALA A 222 19.61 -2.84 4.72
C ALA A 222 20.75 -3.51 5.48
N ARG A 223 21.32 -2.80 6.44
CA ARG A 223 22.34 -3.33 7.36
C ARG A 223 22.20 -2.70 8.74
N GLY A 224 22.67 -3.41 9.73
CA GLY A 224 22.62 -3.00 11.13
C GLY A 224 23.13 -4.11 12.05
N ALA A 225 22.74 -4.09 13.31
CA ALA A 225 23.17 -5.08 14.27
C ALA A 225 22.78 -6.53 13.92
N PHE A 226 21.73 -6.72 13.10
CA PHE A 226 21.29 -8.04 12.63
C PHE A 226 22.21 -8.64 11.53
N GLY A 227 23.10 -7.85 10.95
CA GLY A 227 23.89 -8.17 9.76
C GLY A 227 23.43 -7.33 8.55
N SER A 228 23.18 -7.97 7.42
CA SER A 228 22.69 -7.31 6.20
C SER A 228 21.65 -8.14 5.48
N MET A 229 20.78 -7.47 4.74
CA MET A 229 19.87 -8.11 3.80
C MET A 229 19.84 -7.34 2.48
N GLU A 230 19.68 -8.07 1.40
CA GLU A 230 19.37 -7.55 0.07
C GLU A 230 18.21 -8.34 -0.52
N LEU A 231 17.23 -7.64 -1.08
CA LEU A 231 16.08 -8.26 -1.73
C LEU A 231 15.78 -7.52 -3.03
N THR A 232 15.68 -8.25 -4.12
CA THR A 232 15.19 -7.71 -5.39
C THR A 232 13.89 -8.40 -5.77
N MET A 233 12.87 -7.61 -6.06
CA MET A 233 11.58 -8.11 -6.55
C MET A 233 11.26 -7.51 -7.91
N ARG A 234 10.77 -8.36 -8.80
CA ARG A 234 10.27 -8.00 -10.11
C ARG A 234 8.77 -8.24 -10.11
N GLY A 235 8.02 -7.16 -10.25
CA GLY A 235 6.57 -7.19 -10.03
C GLY A 235 5.80 -7.10 -11.33
N LYS A 236 5.02 -8.14 -11.64
CA LYS A 236 4.05 -8.06 -12.75
C LYS A 236 2.94 -7.07 -12.40
N PRO A 237 2.51 -6.26 -13.37
CA PRO A 237 1.38 -5.37 -13.18
C PRO A 237 0.08 -6.16 -12.98
N LEU A 238 -0.86 -5.54 -12.26
CA LEU A 238 -2.22 -6.05 -12.18
C LEU A 238 -2.90 -5.90 -13.56
N ALA A 239 -3.55 -6.96 -14.04
CA ALA A 239 -4.18 -6.94 -15.36
C ALA A 239 -5.20 -5.80 -15.53
N ALA A 240 -5.98 -5.52 -14.48
CA ALA A 240 -6.96 -4.44 -14.45
C ALA A 240 -6.36 -3.03 -14.31
N ASN A 241 -5.09 -2.90 -13.87
CA ASN A 241 -4.40 -1.62 -13.73
C ASN A 241 -2.87 -1.80 -13.82
N PRO A 242 -2.27 -1.53 -14.98
CA PRO A 242 -0.83 -1.70 -15.20
C PRO A 242 0.08 -0.83 -14.30
N LYS A 243 -0.48 0.18 -13.63
CA LYS A 243 0.27 1.04 -12.69
C LYS A 243 0.39 0.42 -11.29
N THR A 244 -0.34 -0.67 -11.01
CA THR A 244 -0.37 -1.36 -9.71
C THR A 244 0.25 -2.74 -9.84
N SER A 245 1.11 -3.13 -8.91
CA SER A 245 1.61 -4.51 -8.84
C SER A 245 0.50 -5.47 -8.40
N ALA A 246 0.42 -6.64 -9.03
CA ALA A 246 -0.50 -7.70 -8.61
C ALA A 246 -0.25 -8.14 -7.15
N LEU A 247 1.01 -8.13 -6.71
CA LEU A 247 1.38 -8.48 -5.33
C LEU A 247 0.70 -7.57 -4.30
N THR A 248 0.41 -6.30 -4.66
CA THR A 248 -0.32 -5.39 -3.75
C THR A 248 -1.69 -5.96 -3.39
N VAL A 249 -2.44 -6.47 -4.37
CA VAL A 249 -3.74 -7.11 -4.11
C VAL A 249 -3.58 -8.36 -3.23
N TYR A 250 -2.60 -9.20 -3.54
CA TYR A 250 -2.33 -10.41 -2.75
C TYR A 250 -1.93 -10.08 -1.32
N SER A 251 -1.19 -9.00 -1.10
CA SER A 251 -0.83 -8.55 0.26
C SER A 251 -2.03 -8.08 1.06
N VAL A 252 -3.02 -7.43 0.43
CA VAL A 252 -4.30 -7.09 1.07
C VAL A 252 -5.06 -8.34 1.48
N VAL A 253 -5.26 -9.26 0.53
CA VAL A 253 -5.99 -10.52 0.79
C VAL A 253 -5.31 -11.33 1.88
N ARG A 254 -3.98 -11.47 1.84
CA ARG A 254 -3.19 -12.15 2.88
C ARG A 254 -3.44 -11.53 4.26
N ALA A 255 -3.37 -10.21 4.36
CA ALA A 255 -3.58 -9.51 5.64
C ALA A 255 -4.99 -9.74 6.21
N VAL A 256 -6.01 -9.75 5.35
CA VAL A 256 -7.39 -10.08 5.75
C VAL A 256 -7.48 -11.54 6.23
N LEU A 257 -6.92 -12.48 5.48
CA LEU A 257 -6.96 -13.90 5.82
C LEU A 257 -6.18 -14.21 7.10
N ASN A 258 -5.05 -13.55 7.34
CA ASN A 258 -4.28 -13.69 8.58
C ASN A 258 -5.08 -13.33 9.84
N GLN A 259 -6.07 -12.45 9.74
CA GLN A 259 -6.95 -12.11 10.86
C GLN A 259 -8.16 -13.07 10.97
N ALA A 260 -8.45 -13.85 9.93
CA ALA A 260 -9.62 -14.72 9.87
C ALA A 260 -9.28 -16.21 10.04
N THR A 261 -8.01 -16.60 9.93
CA THR A 261 -7.54 -17.98 9.98
C THR A 261 -6.77 -18.29 11.26
N ALA A 262 -6.68 -19.58 11.60
CA ALA A 262 -5.99 -20.01 12.83
C ALA A 262 -4.46 -19.90 12.76
N ILE A 263 -3.89 -19.83 11.56
CA ILE A 263 -2.44 -19.68 11.34
C ILE A 263 -2.22 -18.44 10.49
N ALA A 264 -1.44 -17.49 11.01
CA ALA A 264 -1.02 -16.27 10.33
C ALA A 264 0.45 -16.36 9.95
N ILE A 265 0.80 -15.87 8.75
CA ILE A 265 2.18 -15.80 8.23
C ILE A 265 2.46 -14.39 7.75
#